data_887aa70c90aa613c83876f88bf9eb550
#
_entry.id   887aa70c90aa613c83876f88bf9eb550
#
_cell.length_a   1.000
_cell.length_b   1.000
_cell.length_c   1.000
_cell.angle_alpha   90.00
_cell.angle_beta   90.00
_cell.angle_gamma   90.00
#
_symmetry.space_group_name_H-M   'P 1'
#
loop_
_entity.id
_entity.type
_entity.pdbx_description
1 polymer ?
#
loop_
_entity_poly.entity_id
_entity_poly.type
_entity_poly.pdbx_seq_one_letter_code
_entity_poly.pdbx_strand_id
1 'polypeptide(L)'
;MYDELLKFAVQLAKAAGGIQLAYFRGDRLSIETKSNVYDVVTRADRESEELIAGMIAERYPDHAILGEEGGCRGNAASDWRWVVDPLDGTTNYSQGLPLFTVSIALQYRGETIVGVVYAPYLNELFTATKGGGAYLQYASRE
;
A
#
# COMPACT_ATOMS: atom_id res chain seq x y z
N MET A 1 -18.27 3.63 -12.39
CA MET A 1 -18.40 4.87 -11.61
C MET A 1 -17.12 5.23 -10.88
N TYR A 2 -16.48 4.25 -10.25
CA TYR A 2 -15.25 4.53 -9.50
C TYR A 2 -13.99 4.08 -10.22
N ASP A 3 -14.04 3.94 -11.53
CA ASP A 3 -12.95 3.33 -12.30
C ASP A 3 -11.63 4.11 -12.21
N GLU A 4 -11.71 5.43 -12.28
CA GLU A 4 -10.49 6.23 -12.20
C GLU A 4 -9.86 6.16 -10.82
N LEU A 5 -10.71 6.15 -9.79
CA LEU A 5 -10.22 6.04 -8.41
C LEU A 5 -9.61 4.67 -8.17
N LEU A 6 -10.21 3.62 -8.72
CA LEU A 6 -9.65 2.28 -8.61
C LEU A 6 -8.31 2.19 -9.30
N LYS A 7 -8.19 2.72 -10.52
CA LYS A 7 -6.92 2.69 -11.24
C LYS A 7 -5.84 3.40 -10.44
N PHE A 8 -6.18 4.52 -9.85
CA PHE A 8 -5.21 5.27 -9.06
C PHE A 8 -4.81 4.46 -7.81
N ALA A 9 -5.77 3.85 -7.13
CA ALA A 9 -5.47 3.01 -5.97
C ALA A 9 -4.55 1.86 -6.33
N VAL A 10 -4.74 1.24 -7.49
CA VAL A 10 -3.87 0.18 -7.98
C VAL A 10 -2.46 0.71 -8.22
N GLN A 11 -2.33 1.90 -8.79
CA GLN A 11 -1.02 2.52 -9.01
C GLN A 11 -0.30 2.74 -7.68
N LEU A 12 -1.03 3.22 -6.67
CA LEU A 12 -0.46 3.42 -5.34
C LEU A 12 0.07 2.10 -4.78
N ALA A 13 -0.75 1.06 -4.86
CA ALA A 13 -0.39 -0.23 -4.28
C ALA A 13 0.82 -0.83 -4.98
N LYS A 14 0.88 -0.74 -6.29
CA LYS A 14 2.00 -1.29 -7.05
C LYS A 14 3.28 -0.50 -6.82
N ALA A 15 3.18 0.80 -6.68
CA ALA A 15 4.35 1.62 -6.40
C ALA A 15 4.94 1.27 -5.04
N ALA A 16 4.10 1.13 -4.02
CA ALA A 16 4.56 0.74 -2.70
C ALA A 16 5.12 -0.69 -2.71
N GLY A 17 4.47 -1.58 -3.44
CA GLY A 17 4.95 -2.95 -3.59
C GLY A 17 6.36 -3.02 -4.16
N GLY A 18 6.68 -2.11 -5.08
CA GLY A 18 8.03 -2.03 -5.64
C GLY A 18 9.06 -1.71 -4.59
N ILE A 19 8.75 -0.79 -3.69
CA ILE A 19 9.63 -0.48 -2.57
C ILE A 19 9.84 -1.70 -1.69
N GLN A 20 8.74 -2.38 -1.37
CA GLN A 20 8.81 -3.54 -0.49
C GLN A 20 9.66 -4.65 -1.09
N LEU A 21 9.51 -4.91 -2.39
CA LEU A 21 10.31 -5.92 -3.05
C LEU A 21 11.78 -5.55 -3.09
N ALA A 22 12.08 -4.26 -3.21
CA ALA A 22 13.46 -3.80 -3.24
C ALA A 22 14.20 -4.08 -1.94
N TYR A 23 13.50 -4.07 -0.82
CA TYR A 23 14.11 -4.35 0.49
C TYR A 23 13.95 -5.78 0.95
N PHE A 24 13.02 -6.53 0.36
CA PHE A 24 12.67 -7.87 0.83
C PHE A 24 13.74 -8.88 0.45
N ARG A 25 14.36 -9.51 1.46
CA ARG A 25 15.40 -10.50 1.27
C ARG A 25 16.51 -10.02 0.36
N GLY A 26 16.58 -8.75 0.13
CA GLY A 26 17.43 -8.26 -0.93
C GLY A 26 18.87 -8.08 -0.51
N ASP A 27 19.63 -7.57 -1.46
CA ASP A 27 21.05 -7.34 -1.24
C ASP A 27 21.31 -6.34 -0.14
N ARG A 28 20.32 -5.59 0.19
CA ARG A 28 20.48 -4.68 1.30
C ARG A 28 20.64 -5.42 2.58
N LEU A 29 20.31 -6.70 2.62
CA LEU A 29 20.61 -7.48 3.79
C LEU A 29 22.10 -7.61 4.02
N SER A 30 22.87 -7.48 2.97
CA SER A 30 24.31 -7.55 3.11
C SER A 30 24.85 -6.36 3.87
N ILE A 31 24.15 -5.26 3.88
CA ILE A 31 24.58 -4.09 4.61
C ILE A 31 24.16 -4.16 6.05
N GLU A 32 23.39 -5.12 6.37
CA GLU A 32 22.78 -5.24 7.66
C GLU A 32 23.65 -5.85 8.69
N THR A 33 24.90 -5.95 8.43
CA THR A 33 25.83 -6.29 9.49
C THR A 33 25.68 -5.31 10.65
N LYS A 34 25.22 -4.12 10.33
CA LYS A 34 25.02 -3.11 11.35
C LYS A 34 23.56 -2.87 11.67
N SER A 35 22.72 -3.00 10.66
CA SER A 35 21.30 -2.79 10.82
C SER A 35 20.65 -4.10 11.11
N ASN A 36 19.63 -4.10 11.91
CA ASN A 36 18.89 -5.31 12.11
C ASN A 36 17.69 -5.32 11.15
N VAL A 37 17.04 -6.47 11.09
CA VAL A 37 15.90 -6.67 10.21
C VAL A 37 14.79 -5.68 10.53
N TYR A 38 14.65 -5.33 11.80
CA TYR A 38 13.64 -4.39 12.24
C TYR A 38 13.80 -3.04 11.55
N ASP A 39 15.05 -2.56 11.42
CA ASP A 39 15.30 -1.28 10.75
C ASP A 39 14.94 -1.33 9.27
N VAL A 40 15.17 -2.46 8.62
CA VAL A 40 14.81 -2.63 7.22
C VAL A 40 13.30 -2.60 7.05
N VAL A 41 12.56 -3.28 7.92
CA VAL A 41 11.11 -3.30 7.89
C VAL A 41 10.57 -1.89 8.09
N THR A 42 11.09 -1.18 9.08
CA THR A 42 10.64 0.17 9.38
C THR A 42 10.87 1.10 8.21
N ARG A 43 12.02 0.95 7.54
CA ARG A 43 12.33 1.78 6.38
C ARG A 43 11.39 1.48 5.21
N ALA A 44 11.15 0.20 4.93
CA ALA A 44 10.25 -0.18 3.84
C ALA A 44 8.84 0.34 4.09
N ASP A 45 8.37 0.22 5.33
CA ASP A 45 7.04 0.68 5.71
C ASP A 45 6.94 2.20 5.55
N ARG A 46 7.92 2.91 6.09
CA ARG A 46 7.92 4.38 6.04
C ARG A 46 8.02 4.91 4.62
N GLU A 47 8.92 4.35 3.82
CA GLU A 47 9.08 4.79 2.44
C GLU A 47 7.82 4.51 1.63
N SER A 48 7.19 3.38 1.87
CA SER A 48 5.95 3.03 1.19
C SER A 48 4.84 4.03 1.54
N GLU A 49 4.72 4.35 2.82
CA GLU A 49 3.69 5.29 3.24
C GLU A 49 3.95 6.69 2.69
N GLU A 50 5.20 7.14 2.72
CA GLU A 50 5.54 8.46 2.19
C GLU A 50 5.27 8.54 0.69
N LEU A 51 5.58 7.49 -0.05
CA LEU A 51 5.32 7.47 -1.48
C LEU A 51 3.81 7.55 -1.76
N ILE A 52 3.04 6.75 -1.06
CA ILE A 52 1.59 6.75 -1.24
C ILE A 52 1.00 8.12 -0.90
N ALA A 53 1.40 8.67 0.24
CA ALA A 53 0.89 9.97 0.67
C ALA A 53 1.24 11.07 -0.31
N GLY A 54 2.46 11.04 -0.84
CA GLY A 54 2.89 12.03 -1.83
C GLY A 54 2.10 11.94 -3.13
N MET A 55 1.84 10.72 -3.60
CA MET A 55 1.07 10.53 -4.83
C MET A 55 -0.38 11.02 -4.64
N ILE A 56 -0.97 10.72 -3.48
CA ILE A 56 -2.33 11.18 -3.21
C ILE A 56 -2.37 12.70 -3.12
N ALA A 57 -1.44 13.30 -2.41
CA ALA A 57 -1.41 14.75 -2.24
C ALA A 57 -1.26 15.47 -3.58
N GLU A 58 -0.53 14.88 -4.51
CA GLU A 58 -0.34 15.46 -5.82
C GLU A 58 -1.61 15.37 -6.66
N ARG A 59 -2.27 14.22 -6.65
CA ARG A 59 -3.43 14.00 -7.50
C ARG A 59 -4.73 14.50 -6.86
N TYR A 60 -4.87 14.33 -5.57
CA TYR A 60 -6.09 14.67 -4.83
C TYR A 60 -5.73 15.48 -3.59
N PRO A 61 -5.30 16.72 -3.76
CA PRO A 61 -4.79 17.52 -2.62
C PRO A 61 -5.84 17.82 -1.55
N ASP A 62 -7.12 17.70 -1.89
CA ASP A 62 -8.18 17.98 -0.93
C ASP A 62 -8.65 16.75 -0.16
N HIS A 63 -8.08 15.59 -0.43
CA HIS A 63 -8.46 14.37 0.25
C HIS A 63 -7.73 14.19 1.57
N ALA A 64 -8.37 13.53 2.53
CA ALA A 64 -7.71 13.14 3.77
C ALA A 64 -6.97 11.82 3.55
N ILE A 65 -5.90 11.62 4.32
CA ILE A 65 -5.11 10.40 4.27
C ILE A 65 -4.90 9.93 5.70
N LEU A 66 -5.31 8.70 6.00
CA LEU A 66 -5.07 8.09 7.29
C LEU A 66 -4.08 6.95 7.09
N GLY A 67 -2.86 7.17 7.54
CA GLY A 67 -1.81 6.16 7.45
C GLY A 67 -1.51 5.58 8.81
N GLU A 68 -0.68 4.56 8.82
CA GLU A 68 -0.33 3.87 10.05
C GLU A 68 0.69 4.67 10.85
N GLU A 69 1.73 5.14 10.17
CA GLU A 69 2.83 5.84 10.84
C GLU A 69 2.59 7.33 10.94
N GLY A 70 2.13 7.93 9.87
CA GLY A 70 1.98 9.38 9.80
C GLY A 70 0.68 9.91 10.36
N GLY A 71 -0.23 9.04 10.79
CA GLY A 71 -1.52 9.46 11.26
C GLY A 71 -2.35 10.09 10.16
N CYS A 72 -3.08 11.14 10.49
CA CYS A 72 -3.97 11.79 9.54
C CYS A 72 -3.26 12.94 8.85
N ARG A 73 -3.27 12.93 7.51
CA ARG A 73 -2.66 13.97 6.69
C ARG A 73 -3.69 14.54 5.74
N GLY A 74 -3.35 15.64 5.11
CA GLY A 74 -4.21 16.29 4.13
C GLY A 74 -5.36 17.01 4.80
N ASN A 75 -6.48 17.10 4.09
CA ASN A 75 -7.63 17.83 4.60
C ASN A 75 -8.50 16.92 5.46
N ALA A 76 -8.34 17.01 6.77
CA ALA A 76 -9.06 16.15 7.71
C ALA A 76 -10.58 16.31 7.63
N ALA A 77 -11.05 17.43 7.10
CA ALA A 77 -12.49 17.69 6.97
C ALA A 77 -13.07 17.17 5.64
N SER A 78 -12.24 16.58 4.80
CA SER A 78 -12.70 16.09 3.50
C SER A 78 -13.69 14.95 3.66
N ASP A 79 -14.65 14.89 2.73
CA ASP A 79 -15.54 13.74 2.63
C ASP A 79 -14.80 12.51 2.11
N TRP A 80 -13.64 12.70 1.48
CA TRP A 80 -12.85 11.63 0.88
C TRP A 80 -11.66 11.32 1.77
N ARG A 81 -11.50 10.06 2.13
CA ARG A 81 -10.41 9.63 3.00
C ARG A 81 -9.79 8.34 2.49
N TRP A 82 -8.49 8.40 2.27
CA TRP A 82 -7.70 7.22 1.96
C TRP A 82 -7.24 6.59 3.27
N VAL A 83 -7.43 5.29 3.40
CA VAL A 83 -6.96 4.53 4.56
C VAL A 83 -5.90 3.58 4.06
N VAL A 84 -4.69 3.72 4.58
CA VAL A 84 -3.51 3.06 4.01
C VAL A 84 -2.79 2.26 5.09
N ASP A 85 -2.59 0.96 4.81
CA ASP A 85 -1.64 0.15 5.55
C ASP A 85 -0.56 -0.22 4.52
N PRO A 86 0.56 0.49 4.52
CA PRO A 86 1.54 0.35 3.44
C PRO A 86 2.29 -0.96 3.45
N LEU A 87 2.39 -1.62 4.60
CA LEU A 87 3.05 -2.92 4.70
C LEU A 87 2.34 -3.74 5.77
N ASP A 88 1.42 -4.57 5.31
CA ASP A 88 0.67 -5.47 6.18
C ASP A 88 1.38 -6.80 6.18
N GLY A 89 1.59 -7.37 7.36
CA GLY A 89 2.33 -8.62 7.51
C GLY A 89 3.80 -8.36 7.81
N THR A 90 4.09 -7.37 8.64
CA THR A 90 5.47 -7.00 8.96
C THR A 90 6.26 -8.14 9.58
N THR A 91 5.59 -9.00 10.37
CA THR A 91 6.26 -10.15 10.96
C THR A 91 6.73 -11.12 9.89
N ASN A 92 5.87 -11.41 8.92
CA ASN A 92 6.25 -12.26 7.80
C ASN A 92 7.38 -11.63 7.00
N TYR A 93 7.25 -10.36 6.72
CA TYR A 93 8.25 -9.62 5.96
C TYR A 93 9.61 -9.70 6.63
N SER A 94 9.65 -9.48 7.94
CA SER A 94 10.90 -9.49 8.70
C SER A 94 11.56 -10.85 8.70
N GLN A 95 10.78 -11.92 8.59
CA GLN A 95 11.30 -13.28 8.62
C GLN A 95 11.52 -13.87 7.23
N GLY A 96 11.38 -13.04 6.20
CA GLY A 96 11.60 -13.51 4.83
C GLY A 96 10.48 -14.35 4.27
N LEU A 97 9.31 -14.31 4.89
CA LEU A 97 8.14 -15.03 4.37
C LEU A 97 7.39 -14.13 3.40
N PRO A 98 7.03 -14.63 2.22
CA PRO A 98 6.51 -13.78 1.15
C PRO A 98 5.04 -13.38 1.28
N LEU A 99 4.47 -13.52 2.45
CA LEU A 99 3.07 -13.19 2.68
C LEU A 99 2.95 -11.84 3.36
N PHE A 100 3.01 -10.80 2.54
CA PHE A 100 2.81 -9.43 2.98
C PHE A 100 2.12 -8.66 1.87
N THR A 101 1.44 -7.60 2.21
CA THR A 101 0.60 -6.88 1.27
C THR A 101 0.65 -5.38 1.49
N VAL A 102 0.18 -4.64 0.48
CA VAL A 102 -0.20 -3.25 0.60
C VAL A 102 -1.72 -3.21 0.61
N SER A 103 -2.30 -2.53 1.58
CA SER A 103 -3.75 -2.43 1.71
C SER A 103 -4.16 -0.96 1.61
N ILE A 104 -5.03 -0.65 0.66
CA ILE A 104 -5.47 0.71 0.41
C ILE A 104 -6.98 0.72 0.25
N ALA A 105 -7.63 1.62 0.96
CA ALA A 105 -9.06 1.83 0.83
C ALA A 105 -9.35 3.30 0.62
N LEU A 106 -10.39 3.59 -0.14
CA LEU A 106 -10.89 4.95 -0.26
C LEU A 106 -12.31 4.98 0.29
N GLN A 107 -12.54 5.89 1.20
CA GLN A 107 -13.85 6.10 1.80
C GLN A 107 -14.43 7.43 1.35
N TYR A 108 -15.74 7.42 1.13
CA TYR A 108 -16.48 8.64 0.89
C TYR A 108 -17.54 8.75 1.97
N ARG A 109 -17.44 9.79 2.77
CA ARG A 109 -18.35 10.03 3.91
C ARG A 109 -18.44 8.81 4.83
N GLY A 110 -17.29 8.21 5.11
CA GLY A 110 -17.22 7.08 6.03
C GLY A 110 -17.51 5.71 5.43
N GLU A 111 -17.91 5.67 4.15
CA GLU A 111 -18.21 4.40 3.50
C GLU A 111 -17.08 4.03 2.54
N THR A 112 -16.57 2.82 2.65
CA THR A 112 -15.52 2.35 1.75
C THR A 112 -16.12 2.09 0.38
N ILE A 113 -15.56 2.75 -0.63
CA ILE A 113 -16.06 2.64 -2.00
C ILE A 113 -15.05 1.98 -2.94
N VAL A 114 -13.77 1.99 -2.58
CA VAL A 114 -12.70 1.35 -3.35
C VAL A 114 -11.80 0.64 -2.37
N GLY A 115 -11.39 -0.59 -2.71
CA GLY A 115 -10.44 -1.33 -1.92
C GLY A 115 -9.46 -2.06 -2.82
N VAL A 116 -8.18 -2.03 -2.42
CA VAL A 116 -7.11 -2.72 -3.13
C VAL A 116 -6.20 -3.37 -2.11
N VAL A 117 -5.90 -4.65 -2.34
CA VAL A 117 -4.87 -5.36 -1.59
C VAL A 117 -3.93 -5.96 -2.61
N TYR A 118 -2.67 -5.61 -2.51
CA TYR A 118 -1.66 -6.10 -3.45
C TYR A 118 -0.60 -6.89 -2.71
N ALA A 119 -0.39 -8.14 -3.12
CA ALA A 119 0.65 -9.01 -2.59
C ALA A 119 1.80 -9.02 -3.60
N PRO A 120 2.83 -8.18 -3.40
CA PRO A 120 3.81 -7.95 -4.45
C PRO A 120 4.68 -9.16 -4.77
N TYR A 121 5.05 -9.94 -3.77
CA TYR A 121 5.91 -11.10 -4.04
C TYR A 121 5.17 -12.16 -4.83
N LEU A 122 3.89 -12.36 -4.53
CA LEU A 122 3.06 -13.33 -5.21
C LEU A 122 2.47 -12.79 -6.51
N ASN A 123 2.59 -11.50 -6.71
CA ASN A 123 2.02 -10.77 -7.85
C ASN A 123 0.51 -11.01 -7.96
N GLU A 124 -0.17 -10.86 -6.84
CA GLU A 124 -1.62 -10.99 -6.77
C GLU A 124 -2.24 -9.67 -6.37
N LEU A 125 -3.25 -9.27 -7.10
CA LEU A 125 -3.91 -7.99 -6.91
C LEU A 125 -5.40 -8.24 -6.67
N PHE A 126 -5.88 -7.84 -5.51
CA PHE A 126 -7.30 -7.93 -5.15
C PHE A 126 -7.90 -6.54 -5.23
N THR A 127 -9.00 -6.41 -5.97
CA THR A 127 -9.66 -5.11 -6.13
C THR A 127 -11.15 -5.24 -5.92
N ALA A 128 -11.75 -4.17 -5.46
CA ALA A 128 -13.21 -4.10 -5.32
C ALA A 128 -13.64 -2.65 -5.36
N THR A 129 -14.83 -2.43 -5.90
CA THR A 129 -15.50 -1.14 -5.81
C THR A 129 -16.92 -1.39 -5.36
N LYS A 130 -17.51 -0.40 -4.69
CA LYS A 130 -18.89 -0.49 -4.27
C LYS A 130 -19.78 -0.64 -5.49
N GLY A 131 -20.55 -1.73 -5.52
CA GLY A 131 -21.44 -2.01 -6.64
C GLY A 131 -20.76 -2.59 -7.86
N GLY A 132 -19.43 -2.73 -7.85
CA GLY A 132 -18.69 -3.21 -9.01
C GLY A 132 -18.10 -4.60 -8.86
N GLY A 133 -18.33 -5.25 -7.72
CA GLY A 133 -17.81 -6.59 -7.48
C GLY A 133 -16.37 -6.59 -6.99
N ALA A 134 -15.86 -7.78 -6.75
CA ALA A 134 -14.50 -7.98 -6.28
C ALA A 134 -13.77 -8.94 -7.22
N TYR A 135 -12.50 -8.67 -7.46
CA TYR A 135 -11.73 -9.39 -8.46
C TYR A 135 -10.34 -9.72 -7.95
N LEU A 136 -9.80 -10.85 -8.42
CA LEU A 136 -8.42 -11.23 -8.20
C LEU A 136 -7.72 -11.31 -9.55
N GLN A 137 -6.57 -10.64 -9.63
CA GLN A 137 -5.75 -10.64 -10.81
C GLN A 137 -4.37 -11.17 -10.42
N TYR A 138 -3.84 -12.11 -11.17
CA TYR A 138 -2.53 -12.67 -10.89
C TYR A 138 -1.82 -13.01 -12.19
N ALA A 139 -0.48 -13.11 -12.09
CA ALA A 139 0.31 -13.39 -13.26
C ALA A 139 0.08 -14.83 -13.72
N SER A 140 0.03 -15.00 -15.05
CA SER A 140 -0.04 -16.31 -15.65
C SER A 140 1.23 -17.08 -15.35
N ARG A 141 1.09 -18.34 -15.05
CA ARG A 141 2.24 -19.22 -14.84
C ARG A 141 2.46 -20.03 -16.11
N GLU A 142 3.66 -19.92 -16.61
CA GLU A 142 4.00 -20.62 -17.84
C GLU A 142 5.23 -21.42 -17.70
#